data_a51b68a00c09dcb023794d8414df4609
#
_entry.id   a51b68a00c09dcb023794d8414df4609
#
_cell.length_a   1.000
_cell.length_b   1.000
_cell.length_c   1.000
_cell.angle_alpha   90.00
_cell.angle_beta   90.00
_cell.angle_gamma   90.00
#
_symmetry.space_group_name_H-M   'P 1'
#
loop_
_entity.id
_entity.type
_entity.pdbx_description
1 polymer ?
#
loop_
_entity_poly.entity_id
_entity_poly.type
_entity_poly.pdbx_seq_one_letter_code
_entity_poly.pdbx_strand_id
1 'polypeptide(L)'
;MWSSLALLVLATTSAQAAGPVDFGKSEFDAALAERKLKIRVDTELSLDPPETYRITLYKTGVARVTGGDLRGLMYGLIEAAGQIRATGRLKATSGKPDNSVRGVRMALRAYDLTQPWFTSDDRWRAYFQTLARSRLNRLTLVLPLEGADIERLRILSETASEYGVDFVLGIRGLMGDPQELFSRIRGILDNCPLIRGLQVEAGDEPVQMYQQGVFAALRESGRRVMLDLRGAGDRPDLTRAAAASGVQMSPSGFEMDAPGPDFFADYRALYGSKGQRSYDSLRLETQ
;
A
#
# COMPACT_ATOMS: atom_id res chain seq x y z
N MET A 1 55.73 -8.67 -28.46
CA MET A 1 54.31 -9.05 -28.61
C MET A 1 53.65 -8.87 -27.25
N TRP A 2 52.99 -7.75 -27.05
CA TRP A 2 52.28 -7.43 -25.79
C TRP A 2 50.79 -7.50 -26.07
N SER A 3 50.14 -8.50 -25.52
CA SER A 3 48.68 -8.68 -25.61
C SER A 3 48.02 -7.86 -24.50
N SER A 4 47.34 -6.79 -24.89
CA SER A 4 46.48 -6.01 -23.98
C SER A 4 45.18 -6.75 -23.74
N LEU A 5 45.01 -7.20 -22.52
CA LEU A 5 43.73 -7.75 -22.03
C LEU A 5 42.82 -6.56 -21.72
N ALA A 6 41.83 -6.30 -22.54
CA ALA A 6 40.75 -5.33 -22.24
C ALA A 6 39.79 -5.97 -21.23
N LEU A 7 39.78 -5.45 -20.00
CA LEU A 7 38.84 -5.81 -18.96
C LEU A 7 37.50 -5.12 -19.24
N LEU A 8 36.53 -5.88 -19.73
CA LEU A 8 35.17 -5.41 -19.95
C LEU A 8 34.47 -5.34 -18.59
N VAL A 9 34.40 -4.16 -17.97
CA VAL A 9 33.59 -3.91 -16.77
C VAL A 9 32.13 -3.81 -17.21
N LEU A 10 31.38 -4.91 -17.06
CA LEU A 10 29.93 -4.91 -17.14
C LEU A 10 29.39 -4.12 -15.93
N ALA A 11 29.05 -2.86 -16.12
CA ALA A 11 28.25 -2.11 -15.16
C ALA A 11 26.85 -2.73 -15.12
N THR A 12 26.59 -3.59 -14.13
CA THR A 12 25.22 -3.97 -13.79
C THR A 12 24.53 -2.75 -13.20
N THR A 13 23.81 -2.00 -14.04
CA THR A 13 22.84 -1.02 -13.56
C THR A 13 21.78 -1.83 -12.84
N SER A 14 21.85 -1.86 -11.50
CA SER A 14 20.72 -2.27 -10.67
C SER A 14 19.58 -1.34 -11.04
N ALA A 15 18.56 -1.85 -11.72
CA ALA A 15 17.32 -1.13 -11.92
C ALA A 15 16.80 -0.76 -10.54
N GLN A 16 16.91 0.52 -10.17
CA GLN A 16 16.35 1.02 -8.93
C GLN A 16 14.85 0.78 -9.02
N ALA A 17 14.28 0.05 -8.03
CA ALA A 17 12.86 -0.25 -8.02
C ALA A 17 12.08 1.05 -8.21
N ALA A 18 11.17 1.07 -9.17
CA ALA A 18 10.31 2.21 -9.41
C ALA A 18 9.55 2.54 -8.12
N GLY A 19 9.53 3.81 -7.73
CA GLY A 19 8.85 4.24 -6.51
C GLY A 19 7.50 4.91 -6.82
N PRO A 20 6.75 5.29 -5.77
CA PRO A 20 5.44 5.93 -5.95
C PRO A 20 5.48 7.17 -6.85
N VAL A 21 6.53 7.97 -6.76
CA VAL A 21 6.70 9.18 -7.58
C VAL A 21 6.90 8.85 -9.06
N ASP A 22 7.59 7.76 -9.37
CA ASP A 22 7.82 7.33 -10.75
C ASP A 22 6.50 6.85 -11.38
N PHE A 23 5.67 6.15 -10.60
CA PHE A 23 4.32 5.82 -11.04
C PHE A 23 3.49 7.08 -11.31
N GLY A 24 3.49 8.04 -10.37
CA GLY A 24 2.80 9.32 -10.57
C GLY A 24 3.26 10.08 -11.80
N LYS A 25 4.59 10.11 -12.07
CA LYS A 25 5.16 10.71 -13.29
C LYS A 25 4.70 9.98 -14.55
N SER A 26 4.71 8.65 -14.56
CA SER A 26 4.23 7.87 -15.70
C SER A 26 2.76 8.16 -16.05
N GLU A 27 1.90 8.31 -15.02
CA GLU A 27 0.50 8.70 -15.22
C GLU A 27 0.36 10.10 -15.81
N PHE A 28 1.17 11.04 -15.32
CA PHE A 28 1.18 12.42 -15.83
C PHE A 28 1.67 12.49 -17.28
N ASP A 29 2.78 11.81 -17.60
CA ASP A 29 3.34 11.77 -18.94
C ASP A 29 2.40 11.10 -19.94
N ALA A 30 1.73 10.01 -19.54
CA ALA A 30 0.69 9.37 -20.34
C ALA A 30 -0.46 10.34 -20.65
N ALA A 31 -0.94 11.11 -19.66
CA ALA A 31 -2.00 12.10 -19.87
C ALA A 31 -1.57 13.23 -20.82
N LEU A 32 -0.31 13.68 -20.75
CA LEU A 32 0.25 14.65 -21.69
C LEU A 32 0.29 14.10 -23.10
N ALA A 33 0.74 12.87 -23.27
CA ALA A 33 0.81 12.20 -24.57
C ALA A 33 -0.59 12.03 -25.19
N GLU A 34 -1.57 11.55 -24.42
CA GLU A 34 -2.98 11.41 -24.84
C GLU A 34 -3.57 12.73 -25.37
N ARG A 35 -3.22 13.86 -24.76
CA ARG A 35 -3.72 15.19 -25.11
C ARG A 35 -2.79 16.00 -25.99
N LYS A 36 -1.61 15.44 -26.37
CA LYS A 36 -0.57 16.11 -27.16
C LYS A 36 -0.13 17.45 -26.55
N LEU A 37 -0.03 17.49 -25.22
CA LEU A 37 0.37 18.68 -24.47
C LEU A 37 1.85 18.63 -24.11
N LYS A 38 2.46 19.81 -23.93
CA LYS A 38 3.85 19.98 -23.47
C LYS A 38 3.80 20.83 -22.20
N ILE A 39 3.75 20.16 -21.04
CA ILE A 39 3.82 20.81 -19.73
C ILE A 39 4.99 20.18 -18.98
N ARG A 40 5.89 21.01 -18.49
CA ARG A 40 6.96 20.58 -17.59
C ARG A 40 6.43 20.58 -16.16
N VAL A 41 6.69 19.52 -15.42
CA VAL A 41 6.39 19.45 -13.99
C VAL A 41 7.68 19.27 -13.19
N ASP A 42 7.86 20.13 -12.19
CA ASP A 42 8.88 19.99 -11.17
C ASP A 42 8.21 19.38 -9.91
N THR A 43 8.93 18.50 -9.21
CA THR A 43 8.44 17.85 -7.97
C THR A 43 9.31 18.23 -6.79
N GLU A 44 8.71 18.51 -5.63
CA GLU A 44 9.43 18.92 -4.42
C GLU A 44 8.72 18.41 -3.16
N LEU A 45 9.48 17.91 -2.19
CA LEU A 45 8.94 17.58 -0.87
C LEU A 45 8.74 18.85 -0.05
N SER A 46 7.64 18.93 0.70
CA SER A 46 7.32 20.01 1.62
C SER A 46 7.29 19.49 3.08
N LEU A 47 7.16 20.40 4.03
CA LEU A 47 6.96 20.08 5.44
C LEU A 47 5.47 19.90 5.80
N ASP A 48 4.60 19.87 4.80
CA ASP A 48 3.18 19.60 5.00
C ASP A 48 2.95 18.17 5.55
N PRO A 49 1.81 17.89 6.16
CA PRO A 49 1.49 16.56 6.65
C PRO A 49 1.62 15.47 5.55
N PRO A 50 1.90 14.21 5.92
CA PRO A 50 1.99 13.10 4.96
C PRO A 50 0.78 13.04 4.04
N GLU A 51 1.01 12.61 2.79
CA GLU A 51 0.01 12.44 1.74
C GLU A 51 -0.71 13.72 1.29
N THR A 52 -0.35 14.88 1.80
CA THR A 52 -0.83 16.16 1.23
C THR A 52 -0.12 16.46 -0.08
N TYR A 53 -0.79 17.17 -0.96
CA TYR A 53 -0.17 17.70 -2.18
C TYR A 53 -0.69 19.08 -2.53
N ARG A 54 0.13 19.80 -3.32
CA ARG A 54 -0.24 21.08 -3.93
C ARG A 54 0.31 21.19 -5.34
N ILE A 55 -0.53 21.61 -6.28
CA ILE A 55 -0.15 21.94 -7.66
C ILE A 55 -0.13 23.45 -7.81
N THR A 56 1.00 24.01 -8.19
CA THR A 56 1.20 25.45 -8.42
C THR A 56 1.59 25.69 -9.86
N LEU A 57 0.99 26.69 -10.50
CA LEU A 57 1.32 27.09 -11.86
C LEU A 57 2.17 28.36 -11.82
N TYR A 58 3.34 28.32 -12.47
CA TYR A 58 4.23 29.49 -12.51
C TYR A 58 4.10 30.27 -13.81
N LYS A 59 4.15 29.59 -14.96
CA LYS A 59 4.08 30.17 -16.30
C LYS A 59 3.40 29.16 -17.21
N THR A 60 2.99 29.62 -18.41
CA THR A 60 2.44 28.72 -19.43
C THR A 60 3.41 27.56 -19.69
N GLY A 61 2.94 26.34 -19.49
CA GLY A 61 3.71 25.11 -19.70
C GLY A 61 4.66 24.71 -18.56
N VAL A 62 4.63 25.40 -17.40
CA VAL A 62 5.44 25.02 -16.23
C VAL A 62 4.54 24.93 -14.99
N ALA A 63 4.62 23.82 -14.28
CA ALA A 63 3.93 23.58 -13.03
C ALA A 63 4.87 22.98 -11.99
N ARG A 64 4.55 23.10 -10.73
CA ARG A 64 5.21 22.42 -9.62
C ARG A 64 4.18 21.62 -8.82
N VAL A 65 4.55 20.38 -8.50
CA VAL A 65 3.83 19.55 -7.55
C VAL A 65 4.67 19.45 -6.28
N THR A 66 4.13 19.93 -5.16
CA THR A 66 4.73 19.69 -3.83
C THR A 66 3.94 18.64 -3.09
N GLY A 67 4.61 17.81 -2.29
CA GLY A 67 3.99 16.76 -1.47
C GLY A 67 4.59 16.69 -0.08
N GLY A 68 3.77 16.38 0.92
CA GLY A 68 4.24 16.20 2.29
C GLY A 68 5.11 14.94 2.47
N ASP A 69 5.00 14.01 1.53
CA ASP A 69 5.83 12.82 1.40
C ASP A 69 5.83 12.32 -0.06
N LEU A 70 6.50 11.19 -0.33
CA LEU A 70 6.55 10.60 -1.69
C LEU A 70 5.16 10.18 -2.18
N ARG A 71 4.27 9.76 -1.29
CA ARG A 71 2.89 9.40 -1.61
C ARG A 71 2.07 10.64 -1.96
N GLY A 72 2.25 11.74 -1.23
CA GLY A 72 1.65 13.04 -1.57
C GLY A 72 2.08 13.54 -2.94
N LEU A 73 3.38 13.42 -3.30
CA LEU A 73 3.86 13.74 -4.64
C LEU A 73 3.18 12.89 -5.71
N MET A 74 3.09 11.58 -5.50
CA MET A 74 2.38 10.67 -6.40
C MET A 74 0.92 11.10 -6.61
N TYR A 75 0.20 11.40 -5.53
CA TYR A 75 -1.19 11.82 -5.62
C TYR A 75 -1.37 13.16 -6.32
N GLY A 76 -0.45 14.09 -6.12
CA GLY A 76 -0.46 15.36 -6.85
C GLY A 76 -0.23 15.17 -8.36
N LEU A 77 0.65 14.26 -8.75
CA LEU A 77 0.89 13.92 -10.16
C LEU A 77 -0.30 13.20 -10.79
N ILE A 78 -0.93 12.26 -10.06
CA ILE A 78 -2.17 11.58 -10.50
C ILE A 78 -3.32 12.58 -10.65
N GLU A 79 -3.44 13.56 -9.72
CA GLU A 79 -4.42 14.64 -9.82
C GLU A 79 -4.19 15.48 -11.08
N ALA A 80 -2.95 15.88 -11.31
CA ALA A 80 -2.57 16.64 -12.51
C ALA A 80 -2.90 15.86 -13.80
N ALA A 81 -2.60 14.56 -13.84
CA ALA A 81 -2.96 13.67 -14.94
C ALA A 81 -4.48 13.62 -15.15
N GLY A 82 -5.25 13.49 -14.08
CA GLY A 82 -6.72 13.48 -14.10
C GLY A 82 -7.30 14.78 -14.68
N GLN A 83 -6.79 15.94 -14.25
CA GLN A 83 -7.21 17.23 -14.78
C GLN A 83 -6.92 17.37 -16.28
N ILE A 84 -5.73 16.93 -16.71
CA ILE A 84 -5.35 16.95 -18.13
C ILE A 84 -6.25 16.04 -18.95
N ARG A 85 -6.50 14.81 -18.50
CA ARG A 85 -7.41 13.88 -19.19
C ARG A 85 -8.83 14.44 -19.29
N ALA A 86 -9.34 15.03 -18.23
CA ALA A 86 -10.69 15.52 -18.17
C ALA A 86 -10.90 16.82 -19.01
N THR A 87 -9.97 17.78 -18.91
CA THR A 87 -10.19 19.13 -19.42
C THR A 87 -9.17 19.62 -20.43
N GLY A 88 -8.05 18.91 -20.62
CA GLY A 88 -6.90 19.36 -21.41
C GLY A 88 -6.15 20.52 -20.76
N ARG A 89 -6.41 20.84 -19.50
CA ARG A 89 -5.80 21.98 -18.79
C ARG A 89 -5.43 21.59 -17.38
N LEU A 90 -4.33 22.16 -16.90
CA LEU A 90 -3.88 22.05 -15.53
C LEU A 90 -4.35 23.28 -14.74
N LYS A 91 -4.88 23.06 -13.53
CA LYS A 91 -5.31 24.11 -12.60
C LYS A 91 -4.54 23.96 -11.28
N ALA A 92 -4.25 25.08 -10.65
CA ALA A 92 -3.73 25.10 -9.30
C ALA A 92 -4.76 24.47 -8.35
N THR A 93 -4.32 23.50 -7.54
CA THR A 93 -5.17 22.81 -6.57
C THR A 93 -4.32 22.24 -5.44
N SER A 94 -4.94 21.84 -4.36
CA SER A 94 -4.32 21.11 -3.27
C SER A 94 -5.27 20.04 -2.75
N GLY A 95 -4.73 19.02 -2.11
CA GLY A 95 -5.49 17.96 -1.48
C GLY A 95 -4.80 17.41 -0.24
N LYS A 96 -5.60 16.90 0.68
CA LYS A 96 -5.18 16.20 1.87
C LYS A 96 -6.15 15.06 2.16
N PRO A 97 -5.71 13.96 2.77
CA PRO A 97 -6.63 12.90 3.17
C PRO A 97 -7.39 13.28 4.45
N ASP A 98 -8.67 12.94 4.53
CA ASP A 98 -9.45 13.02 5.78
C ASP A 98 -9.08 11.88 6.72
N ASN A 99 -8.79 10.69 6.17
CA ASN A 99 -8.39 9.51 6.91
C ASN A 99 -6.95 9.12 6.56
N SER A 100 -6.13 8.88 7.59
CA SER A 100 -4.74 8.43 7.41
C SER A 100 -4.66 7.00 6.83
N VAL A 101 -5.65 6.15 7.11
CA VAL A 101 -5.78 4.81 6.53
C VAL A 101 -7.01 4.77 5.64
N ARG A 102 -6.79 4.37 4.39
CA ARG A 102 -7.83 4.17 3.36
C ARG A 102 -7.47 2.88 2.65
N GLY A 103 -8.02 1.78 3.13
CA GLY A 103 -7.57 0.45 2.76
C GLY A 103 -8.64 -0.42 2.13
N VAL A 104 -8.14 -1.49 1.56
CA VAL A 104 -8.92 -2.65 1.14
C VAL A 104 -8.45 -3.86 1.93
N ARG A 105 -9.37 -4.63 2.44
CA ARG A 105 -9.12 -5.90 3.10
C ARG A 105 -9.65 -7.03 2.24
N MET A 106 -8.80 -7.96 1.88
CA MET A 106 -9.12 -9.12 1.06
C MET A 106 -8.85 -10.39 1.87
N ALA A 107 -9.88 -11.15 2.15
CA ALA A 107 -9.76 -12.41 2.87
C ALA A 107 -9.70 -13.58 1.87
N LEU A 108 -8.60 -14.31 1.88
CA LEU A 108 -8.33 -15.43 0.99
C LEU A 108 -8.46 -16.76 1.73
N ARG A 109 -8.90 -17.79 1.00
CA ARG A 109 -8.89 -19.18 1.43
C ARG A 109 -7.65 -19.88 0.83
N ALA A 110 -7.31 -21.05 1.34
CA ALA A 110 -6.22 -21.86 0.80
C ALA A 110 -6.38 -22.13 -0.71
N TYR A 111 -7.61 -22.33 -1.18
CA TYR A 111 -7.92 -22.50 -2.61
C TYR A 111 -7.54 -21.27 -3.45
N ASP A 112 -7.76 -20.07 -2.93
CA ASP A 112 -7.48 -18.82 -3.66
C ASP A 112 -5.99 -18.65 -3.93
N LEU A 113 -5.13 -19.17 -3.03
CA LEU A 113 -3.66 -19.08 -3.16
C LEU A 113 -3.11 -19.90 -4.32
N THR A 114 -3.88 -20.88 -4.81
CA THR A 114 -3.50 -21.73 -5.96
C THR A 114 -4.04 -21.22 -7.30
N GLN A 115 -4.83 -20.16 -7.27
CA GLN A 115 -5.47 -19.62 -8.48
C GLN A 115 -4.48 -18.84 -9.35
N PRO A 116 -4.62 -18.92 -10.69
CA PRO A 116 -3.74 -18.18 -11.60
C PRO A 116 -3.71 -16.67 -11.38
N TRP A 117 -4.81 -16.08 -10.90
CA TRP A 117 -4.84 -14.66 -10.60
C TRP A 117 -3.96 -14.29 -9.40
N PHE A 118 -3.86 -15.17 -8.39
CA PHE A 118 -3.02 -14.92 -7.21
C PHE A 118 -1.54 -14.99 -7.54
N THR A 119 -1.13 -15.88 -8.44
CA THR A 119 0.26 -16.05 -8.85
C THR A 119 0.71 -15.08 -9.94
N SER A 120 -0.22 -14.34 -10.57
CA SER A 120 0.09 -13.42 -11.66
C SER A 120 0.59 -12.07 -11.15
N ASP A 121 1.85 -11.73 -11.43
CA ASP A 121 2.44 -10.43 -11.09
C ASP A 121 1.77 -9.28 -11.81
N ASP A 122 1.38 -9.47 -13.09
CA ASP A 122 0.72 -8.43 -13.88
C ASP A 122 -0.64 -8.05 -13.30
N ARG A 123 -1.40 -9.04 -12.81
CA ARG A 123 -2.68 -8.76 -12.13
C ARG A 123 -2.48 -7.97 -10.86
N TRP A 124 -1.51 -8.32 -10.04
CA TRP A 124 -1.23 -7.59 -8.81
C TRP A 124 -0.70 -6.18 -9.09
N ARG A 125 0.16 -6.01 -10.11
CA ARG A 125 0.57 -4.67 -10.56
C ARG A 125 -0.64 -3.82 -10.96
N ALA A 126 -1.52 -4.35 -11.80
CA ALA A 126 -2.73 -3.64 -12.23
C ALA A 126 -3.64 -3.31 -11.03
N TYR A 127 -3.72 -4.20 -10.05
CA TYR A 127 -4.48 -4.00 -8.84
C TYR A 127 -3.90 -2.86 -7.98
N PHE A 128 -2.60 -2.87 -7.70
CA PHE A 128 -1.93 -1.80 -6.95
C PHE A 128 -1.99 -0.45 -7.67
N GLN A 129 -1.86 -0.42 -9.00
CA GLN A 129 -2.09 0.79 -9.79
C GLN A 129 -3.51 1.34 -9.59
N THR A 130 -4.50 0.46 -9.54
CA THR A 130 -5.89 0.85 -9.32
C THR A 130 -6.09 1.41 -7.92
N LEU A 131 -5.49 0.79 -6.89
CA LEU A 131 -5.49 1.32 -5.53
C LEU A 131 -4.87 2.73 -5.47
N ALA A 132 -3.67 2.89 -6.05
CA ALA A 132 -2.97 4.17 -6.07
C ALA A 132 -3.76 5.27 -6.79
N ARG A 133 -4.33 4.97 -7.97
CA ARG A 133 -5.21 5.90 -8.71
C ARG A 133 -6.46 6.28 -7.92
N SER A 134 -6.97 5.36 -7.11
CA SER A 134 -8.11 5.58 -6.22
C SER A 134 -7.71 6.20 -4.88
N ARG A 135 -6.42 6.49 -4.69
CA ARG A 135 -5.83 7.05 -3.47
C ARG A 135 -6.06 6.19 -2.22
N LEU A 136 -6.19 4.89 -2.44
CA LEU A 136 -6.16 3.90 -1.38
C LEU A 136 -4.71 3.59 -1.04
N ASN A 137 -4.37 3.63 0.25
CA ASN A 137 -2.99 3.56 0.71
C ASN A 137 -2.65 2.26 1.45
N ARG A 138 -3.61 1.32 1.55
CA ARG A 138 -3.40 0.04 2.24
C ARG A 138 -4.10 -1.11 1.53
N LEU A 139 -3.41 -2.24 1.45
CA LEU A 139 -4.00 -3.55 1.19
C LEU A 139 -3.71 -4.45 2.38
N THR A 140 -4.78 -4.91 3.05
CA THR A 140 -4.71 -5.97 4.04
C THR A 140 -5.08 -7.29 3.38
N LEU A 141 -4.12 -8.20 3.29
CA LEU A 141 -4.31 -9.52 2.72
C LEU A 141 -4.40 -10.54 3.84
N VAL A 142 -5.61 -11.02 4.11
CA VAL A 142 -5.88 -12.02 5.14
C VAL A 142 -5.80 -13.40 4.52
N LEU A 143 -4.89 -14.22 5.01
CA LEU A 143 -4.67 -15.57 4.50
C LEU A 143 -4.35 -16.56 5.63
N PRO A 144 -4.53 -17.87 5.39
CA PRO A 144 -4.07 -18.89 6.34
C PRO A 144 -2.53 -18.87 6.38
N LEU A 145 -1.98 -18.83 7.59
CA LEU A 145 -0.51 -18.86 7.76
C LEU A 145 0.10 -20.19 7.34
N GLU A 146 -0.68 -21.29 7.48
CA GLU A 146 -0.28 -22.60 6.99
C GLU A 146 -0.24 -22.59 5.47
N GLY A 147 0.95 -22.82 4.91
CA GLY A 147 1.16 -22.83 3.46
C GLY A 147 1.27 -21.43 2.83
N ALA A 148 1.44 -20.39 3.62
CA ALA A 148 1.79 -19.07 3.11
C ALA A 148 3.15 -19.13 2.39
N ASP A 149 3.15 -18.79 1.11
CA ASP A 149 4.37 -18.68 0.31
C ASP A 149 5.06 -17.36 0.65
N ILE A 150 6.16 -17.45 1.41
CA ILE A 150 6.95 -16.30 1.86
C ILE A 150 7.51 -15.51 0.68
N GLU A 151 7.98 -16.19 -0.36
CA GLU A 151 8.50 -15.53 -1.55
C GLU A 151 7.39 -14.71 -2.25
N ARG A 152 6.18 -15.27 -2.33
CA ARG A 152 5.02 -14.57 -2.87
C ARG A 152 4.66 -13.34 -2.04
N LEU A 153 4.65 -13.44 -0.72
CA LEU A 153 4.40 -12.30 0.17
C LEU A 153 5.47 -11.22 0.03
N ARG A 154 6.73 -11.61 -0.15
CA ARG A 154 7.83 -10.69 -0.41
C ARG A 154 7.58 -9.91 -1.70
N ILE A 155 7.32 -10.60 -2.81
CA ILE A 155 7.03 -9.97 -4.12
C ILE A 155 5.82 -9.03 -4.02
N LEU A 156 4.74 -9.45 -3.36
CA LEU A 156 3.53 -8.62 -3.22
C LEU A 156 3.79 -7.36 -2.40
N SER A 157 4.54 -7.47 -1.29
CA SER A 157 4.86 -6.31 -0.46
C SER A 157 5.81 -5.33 -1.16
N GLU A 158 6.77 -5.84 -1.95
CA GLU A 158 7.65 -5.03 -2.79
C GLU A 158 6.86 -4.29 -3.87
N THR A 159 6.02 -5.02 -4.61
CA THR A 159 5.16 -4.42 -5.63
C THR A 159 4.21 -3.37 -5.05
N ALA A 160 3.57 -3.64 -3.90
CA ALA A 160 2.72 -2.66 -3.23
C ALA A 160 3.47 -1.35 -2.92
N SER A 161 4.71 -1.47 -2.45
CA SER A 161 5.57 -0.32 -2.13
C SER A 161 5.90 0.55 -3.35
N GLU A 162 6.05 -0.03 -4.54
CA GLU A 162 6.26 0.70 -5.80
C GLU A 162 5.11 1.67 -6.09
N TYR A 163 3.90 1.33 -5.67
CA TYR A 163 2.68 2.13 -5.86
C TYR A 163 2.24 2.91 -4.63
N GLY A 164 3.10 3.00 -3.60
CA GLY A 164 2.78 3.71 -2.37
C GLY A 164 1.65 3.08 -1.55
N VAL A 165 1.45 1.77 -1.68
CA VAL A 165 0.44 1.02 -0.92
C VAL A 165 1.11 0.27 0.22
N ASP A 166 0.65 0.46 1.45
CA ASP A 166 1.10 -0.31 2.60
C ASP A 166 0.53 -1.73 2.53
N PHE A 167 1.43 -2.72 2.45
CA PHE A 167 1.03 -4.12 2.50
C PHE A 167 0.93 -4.58 3.96
N VAL A 168 -0.25 -5.03 4.36
CA VAL A 168 -0.56 -5.53 5.69
C VAL A 168 -0.92 -7.01 5.59
N LEU A 169 -0.24 -7.85 6.37
CA LEU A 169 -0.59 -9.25 6.49
C LEU A 169 -1.70 -9.42 7.51
N GLY A 170 -2.83 -9.98 7.09
CA GLY A 170 -3.93 -10.33 7.98
C GLY A 170 -3.86 -11.81 8.39
N ILE A 171 -4.06 -12.07 9.68
CA ILE A 171 -4.10 -13.40 10.27
C ILE A 171 -5.48 -13.62 10.89
N ARG A 172 -6.10 -14.74 10.55
CA ARG A 172 -7.36 -15.16 11.11
C ARG A 172 -7.19 -16.46 11.91
N GLY A 173 -7.74 -16.50 13.12
CA GLY A 173 -7.72 -17.68 13.97
C GLY A 173 -6.31 -18.05 14.42
N LEU A 174 -5.93 -17.62 15.60
CA LEU A 174 -4.63 -17.99 16.19
C LEU A 174 -4.76 -19.38 16.80
N MET A 175 -4.25 -20.38 16.09
CA MET A 175 -4.30 -21.77 16.54
C MET A 175 -2.90 -22.33 16.82
N GLY A 176 -2.83 -23.39 17.63
CA GLY A 176 -1.61 -24.08 17.92
C GLY A 176 -0.82 -23.55 19.12
N ASP A 177 0.47 -23.74 19.10
CA ASP A 177 1.38 -23.28 20.15
C ASP A 177 1.81 -21.83 19.91
N PRO A 178 1.83 -20.96 20.94
CA PRO A 178 2.31 -19.58 20.82
C PRO A 178 3.74 -19.46 20.25
N GLN A 179 4.62 -20.41 20.57
CA GLN A 179 6.00 -20.41 20.08
C GLN A 179 6.08 -20.75 18.57
N GLU A 180 5.22 -21.62 18.11
CA GLU A 180 5.11 -21.92 16.68
C GLU A 180 4.57 -20.70 15.92
N LEU A 181 3.53 -20.04 16.44
CA LEU A 181 2.99 -18.81 15.88
C LEU A 181 4.06 -17.70 15.83
N PHE A 182 4.81 -17.52 16.93
CA PHE A 182 5.94 -16.60 16.98
C PHE A 182 6.93 -16.88 15.86
N SER A 183 7.37 -18.12 15.73
CA SER A 183 8.39 -18.51 14.74
C SER A 183 7.92 -18.28 13.30
N ARG A 184 6.67 -18.55 13.01
CA ARG A 184 6.06 -18.31 11.70
C ARG A 184 5.98 -16.83 11.36
N ILE A 185 5.45 -16.01 12.28
CA ILE A 185 5.37 -14.56 12.07
C ILE A 185 6.76 -13.96 11.90
N ARG A 186 7.73 -14.35 12.74
CA ARG A 186 9.12 -13.90 12.63
C ARG A 186 9.71 -14.28 11.27
N GLY A 187 9.56 -15.55 10.85
CA GLY A 187 10.06 -16.00 9.55
C GLY A 187 9.51 -15.17 8.39
N ILE A 188 8.21 -14.80 8.42
CA ILE A 188 7.63 -13.94 7.41
C ILE A 188 8.20 -12.51 7.49
N LEU A 189 8.26 -11.92 8.68
CA LEU A 189 8.74 -10.55 8.85
C LEU A 189 10.22 -10.41 8.48
N ASP A 190 11.05 -11.41 8.76
CA ASP A 190 12.47 -11.40 8.43
C ASP A 190 12.72 -11.49 6.91
N ASN A 191 11.87 -12.22 6.19
CA ASN A 191 12.00 -12.41 4.75
C ASN A 191 11.19 -11.40 3.90
N CYS A 192 10.23 -10.70 4.49
CA CYS A 192 9.38 -9.73 3.80
C CYS A 192 9.55 -8.32 4.41
N PRO A 193 10.65 -7.61 4.13
CA PRO A 193 11.00 -6.35 4.80
C PRO A 193 10.03 -5.21 4.53
N LEU A 194 9.20 -5.31 3.50
CA LEU A 194 8.25 -4.25 3.13
C LEU A 194 6.82 -4.51 3.63
N ILE A 195 6.57 -5.56 4.41
CA ILE A 195 5.33 -5.67 5.19
C ILE A 195 5.31 -4.54 6.22
N ARG A 196 4.27 -3.71 6.18
CA ARG A 196 4.10 -2.50 7.01
C ARG A 196 3.23 -2.72 8.23
N GLY A 197 2.41 -3.76 8.22
CA GLY A 197 1.51 -4.06 9.33
C GLY A 197 1.14 -5.54 9.42
N LEU A 198 0.67 -5.89 10.59
CA LEU A 198 0.05 -7.17 10.89
C LEU A 198 -1.35 -6.89 11.42
N GLN A 199 -2.39 -7.42 10.76
CA GLN A 199 -3.76 -7.39 11.25
C GLN A 199 -4.11 -8.73 11.85
N VAL A 200 -4.64 -8.74 13.07
CA VAL A 200 -5.06 -9.95 13.76
C VAL A 200 -6.52 -9.80 14.21
N GLU A 201 -7.36 -10.76 13.86
CA GLU A 201 -8.72 -10.80 14.39
C GLU A 201 -8.67 -11.23 15.87
N ALA A 202 -9.26 -10.40 16.74
CA ALA A 202 -9.39 -10.71 18.15
C ALA A 202 -10.51 -11.73 18.32
N GLY A 203 -10.16 -12.97 18.64
CA GLY A 203 -11.06 -14.07 18.95
C GLY A 203 -11.07 -14.38 20.45
N ASP A 204 -11.54 -15.58 20.78
CA ASP A 204 -11.65 -16.06 22.15
C ASP A 204 -10.35 -16.66 22.71
N GLU A 205 -9.28 -16.63 21.89
CA GLU A 205 -7.99 -17.21 22.28
C GLU A 205 -7.44 -16.52 23.55
N PRO A 206 -6.68 -17.28 24.38
CA PRO A 206 -6.05 -16.72 25.57
C PRO A 206 -5.11 -15.56 25.25
N VAL A 207 -5.05 -14.53 26.12
CA VAL A 207 -4.17 -13.38 25.95
C VAL A 207 -2.71 -13.78 25.73
N GLN A 208 -2.27 -14.88 26.35
CA GLN A 208 -0.92 -15.41 26.21
C GLN A 208 -0.58 -15.76 24.76
N MET A 209 -1.54 -16.24 23.96
CA MET A 209 -1.35 -16.50 22.53
C MET A 209 -0.91 -15.25 21.80
N TYR A 210 -1.57 -14.13 22.06
CA TYR A 210 -1.21 -12.84 21.48
C TYR A 210 0.12 -12.31 22.01
N GLN A 211 0.34 -12.40 23.33
CA GLN A 211 1.55 -11.86 23.96
C GLN A 211 2.81 -12.61 23.52
N GLN A 212 2.76 -13.94 23.55
CA GLN A 212 3.94 -14.79 23.28
C GLN A 212 4.11 -15.09 21.79
N GLY A 213 3.03 -15.16 21.03
CA GLY A 213 3.07 -15.39 19.59
C GLY A 213 3.21 -14.08 18.80
N VAL A 214 2.19 -13.22 18.86
CA VAL A 214 2.08 -12.05 17.98
C VAL A 214 2.95 -10.88 18.46
N PHE A 215 2.74 -10.42 19.70
CA PHE A 215 3.40 -9.20 20.20
C PHE A 215 4.91 -9.41 20.38
N ALA A 216 5.31 -10.60 20.83
CA ALA A 216 6.72 -10.98 20.90
C ALA A 216 7.37 -10.94 19.50
N ALA A 217 6.74 -11.54 18.50
CA ALA A 217 7.26 -11.55 17.13
C ALA A 217 7.43 -10.13 16.55
N LEU A 218 6.45 -9.25 16.76
CA LEU A 218 6.52 -7.87 16.32
C LEU A 218 7.65 -7.10 17.02
N ARG A 219 7.73 -7.20 18.35
CA ARG A 219 8.77 -6.53 19.14
C ARG A 219 10.17 -6.99 18.75
N GLU A 220 10.38 -8.28 18.66
CA GLU A 220 11.68 -8.86 18.35
C GLU A 220 12.09 -8.70 16.90
N SER A 221 11.16 -8.35 16.01
CA SER A 221 11.50 -8.01 14.63
C SER A 221 12.44 -6.80 14.53
N GLY A 222 12.49 -5.93 15.56
CA GLY A 222 13.27 -4.70 15.54
C GLY A 222 12.77 -3.67 14.52
N ARG A 223 11.62 -3.93 13.89
CA ARG A 223 11.06 -3.13 12.80
C ARG A 223 9.81 -2.38 13.24
N ARG A 224 9.50 -1.30 12.55
CA ARG A 224 8.23 -0.58 12.70
C ARG A 224 7.14 -1.29 11.88
N VAL A 225 6.60 -2.38 12.42
CA VAL A 225 5.43 -3.08 11.88
C VAL A 225 4.24 -2.74 12.78
N MET A 226 3.23 -2.13 12.20
CA MET A 226 2.03 -1.71 12.95
C MET A 226 1.12 -2.91 13.22
N LEU A 227 0.57 -2.96 14.43
CA LEU A 227 -0.44 -3.96 14.81
C LEU A 227 -1.85 -3.37 14.68
N ASP A 228 -2.72 -4.07 13.98
CA ASP A 228 -4.15 -3.83 13.95
C ASP A 228 -4.88 -5.00 14.60
N LEU A 229 -5.53 -4.75 15.74
CA LEU A 229 -6.37 -5.73 16.45
C LEU A 229 -7.82 -5.52 16.05
N ARG A 230 -8.27 -6.22 15.02
CA ARG A 230 -9.64 -6.15 14.53
C ARG A 230 -10.59 -6.87 15.51
N GLY A 231 -11.69 -6.21 15.87
CA GLY A 231 -12.65 -6.78 16.82
C GLY A 231 -12.23 -6.71 18.30
N ALA A 232 -11.14 -6.00 18.62
CA ALA A 232 -10.68 -5.90 20.02
C ALA A 232 -11.55 -4.98 20.91
N GLY A 233 -12.61 -4.38 20.38
CA GLY A 233 -13.53 -3.55 21.19
C GLY A 233 -14.12 -4.29 22.39
N ASP A 234 -14.41 -5.58 22.24
CA ASP A 234 -14.93 -6.45 23.27
C ASP A 234 -13.83 -7.16 24.10
N ARG A 235 -12.54 -6.87 23.80
CA ARG A 235 -11.36 -7.49 24.43
C ARG A 235 -10.42 -6.43 25.02
N PRO A 236 -10.83 -5.70 26.07
CA PRO A 236 -9.99 -4.69 26.72
C PRO A 236 -8.71 -5.26 27.35
N ASP A 237 -8.68 -6.54 27.63
CA ASP A 237 -7.50 -7.29 28.05
C ASP A 237 -6.43 -7.33 26.98
N LEU A 238 -6.78 -7.57 25.71
CA LEU A 238 -5.85 -7.56 24.57
C LEU A 238 -5.31 -6.16 24.31
N THR A 239 -6.15 -5.15 24.34
CA THR A 239 -5.73 -3.75 24.13
C THR A 239 -4.71 -3.33 25.20
N ARG A 240 -4.94 -3.68 26.47
CA ARG A 240 -3.99 -3.43 27.56
C ARG A 240 -2.69 -4.21 27.39
N ALA A 241 -2.78 -5.49 26.99
CA ALA A 241 -1.62 -6.32 26.76
C ALA A 241 -0.76 -5.81 25.59
N ALA A 242 -1.37 -5.35 24.49
CA ALA A 242 -0.67 -4.75 23.38
C ALA A 242 0.07 -3.47 23.79
N ALA A 243 -0.59 -2.58 24.50
CA ALA A 243 0.02 -1.36 25.03
C ALA A 243 1.21 -1.66 25.97
N ALA A 244 1.04 -2.64 26.88
CA ALA A 244 2.12 -3.06 27.80
C ALA A 244 3.29 -3.72 27.09
N SER A 245 3.07 -4.33 25.92
CA SER A 245 4.12 -4.97 25.12
C SER A 245 4.94 -3.99 24.29
N GLY A 246 4.56 -2.72 24.22
CA GLY A 246 5.28 -1.69 23.46
C GLY A 246 5.15 -1.84 21.93
N VAL A 247 4.21 -2.64 21.44
CA VAL A 247 3.94 -2.76 20.01
C VAL A 247 3.26 -1.50 19.48
N GLN A 248 3.64 -1.09 18.28
CA GLN A 248 3.05 0.08 17.64
C GLN A 248 1.68 -0.26 17.07
N MET A 249 0.63 0.36 17.59
CA MET A 249 -0.72 0.18 17.07
C MET A 249 -0.92 0.91 15.75
N SER A 250 -1.69 0.29 14.86
CA SER A 250 -2.15 0.94 13.63
C SER A 250 -3.06 2.12 13.96
N PRO A 251 -2.93 3.26 13.27
CA PRO A 251 -3.91 4.32 13.39
C PRO A 251 -5.28 3.83 12.91
N SER A 252 -6.32 4.37 13.52
CA SER A 252 -7.69 4.16 13.06
C SER A 252 -7.88 4.73 11.66
N GLY A 253 -8.71 4.08 10.86
CA GLY A 253 -8.99 4.50 9.51
C GLY A 253 -10.07 3.66 8.87
N PHE A 254 -10.20 3.81 7.57
CA PHE A 254 -11.22 3.14 6.79
C PHE A 254 -10.62 1.97 6.01
N GLU A 255 -11.26 0.82 6.09
CA GLU A 255 -10.87 -0.37 5.33
C GLU A 255 -12.12 -1.08 4.81
N MET A 256 -12.20 -1.27 3.49
CA MET A 256 -13.31 -1.99 2.84
C MET A 256 -12.99 -3.47 2.74
N ASP A 257 -13.94 -4.33 3.08
CA ASP A 257 -13.85 -5.74 2.74
C ASP A 257 -14.11 -5.95 1.25
N ALA A 258 -13.15 -6.52 0.55
CA ALA A 258 -13.25 -6.85 -0.87
C ALA A 258 -13.47 -8.35 -1.05
N PRO A 259 -14.45 -8.77 -1.85
CA PRO A 259 -14.73 -10.19 -2.07
C PRO A 259 -13.66 -10.89 -2.93
N GLY A 260 -12.80 -10.13 -3.62
CA GLY A 260 -11.75 -10.68 -4.48
C GLY A 260 -11.05 -9.60 -5.31
N PRO A 261 -10.12 -10.00 -6.19
CA PRO A 261 -9.30 -9.08 -6.98
C PRO A 261 -10.09 -8.31 -8.06
N ASP A 262 -11.27 -8.76 -8.43
CA ASP A 262 -12.13 -8.11 -9.41
C ASP A 262 -13.04 -7.03 -8.79
N PHE A 263 -12.95 -6.83 -7.47
CA PHE A 263 -13.75 -5.86 -6.72
C PHE A 263 -13.80 -4.47 -7.36
N PHE A 264 -12.70 -4.00 -7.95
CA PHE A 264 -12.67 -2.69 -8.60
C PHE A 264 -13.35 -2.65 -9.97
N ALA A 265 -13.44 -3.77 -10.69
CA ALA A 265 -14.25 -3.85 -11.88
C ALA A 265 -15.73 -3.71 -11.49
N ASP A 266 -16.15 -4.41 -10.44
CA ASP A 266 -17.50 -4.33 -9.91
C ASP A 266 -17.79 -2.97 -9.28
N TYR A 267 -16.83 -2.39 -8.54
CA TYR A 267 -16.95 -1.04 -7.99
C TYR A 267 -17.11 0.02 -9.09
N ARG A 268 -16.35 -0.07 -10.18
CA ARG A 268 -16.52 0.81 -11.34
C ARG A 268 -17.87 0.62 -12.03
N ALA A 269 -18.37 -0.60 -12.12
CA ALA A 269 -19.68 -0.90 -12.67
C ALA A 269 -20.81 -0.34 -11.78
N LEU A 270 -20.67 -0.46 -10.45
CA LEU A 270 -21.68 0.00 -9.50
C LEU A 270 -21.71 1.52 -9.33
N TYR A 271 -20.55 2.19 -9.34
CA TYR A 271 -20.45 3.63 -9.05
C TYR A 271 -20.17 4.49 -10.28
N GLY A 272 -19.96 3.87 -11.44
CA GLY A 272 -19.82 4.52 -12.74
C GLY A 272 -18.66 5.50 -12.87
N SER A 273 -18.57 6.15 -14.02
CA SER A 273 -17.59 7.21 -14.31
C SER A 273 -17.76 8.50 -13.48
N LYS A 274 -18.77 8.56 -12.62
CA LYS A 274 -18.93 9.62 -11.61
C LYS A 274 -17.91 9.54 -10.47
N GLY A 275 -17.06 8.55 -10.47
CA GLY A 275 -16.10 8.26 -9.41
C GLY A 275 -14.79 9.04 -9.44
N GLN A 276 -14.67 10.17 -10.14
CA GLN A 276 -13.73 11.20 -9.73
C GLN A 276 -14.32 11.97 -8.54
N ARG A 277 -14.59 11.25 -7.47
CA ARG A 277 -14.82 11.88 -6.19
C ARG A 277 -13.48 12.48 -5.75
N SER A 278 -13.56 13.70 -5.25
CA SER A 278 -12.43 14.37 -4.63
C SER A 278 -11.79 13.46 -3.58
N TYR A 279 -10.52 13.67 -3.30
CA TYR A 279 -9.73 13.00 -2.26
C TYR A 279 -10.47 12.90 -0.91
N ASP A 280 -11.41 13.79 -0.68
CA ASP A 280 -12.20 13.96 0.53
C ASP A 280 -13.52 13.19 0.54
N SER A 281 -13.93 12.55 -0.54
CA SER A 281 -15.31 12.04 -0.67
C SER A 281 -15.46 10.52 -0.70
N LEU A 282 -14.47 9.75 -0.23
CA LEU A 282 -14.66 8.35 0.15
C LEU A 282 -15.36 8.27 1.52
N ARG A 283 -16.48 8.96 1.69
CA ARG A 283 -17.50 8.56 2.63
C ARG A 283 -18.29 7.46 1.95
N LEU A 284 -18.01 6.22 2.31
CA LEU A 284 -18.98 5.16 2.18
C LEU A 284 -20.02 5.43 3.25
N GLU A 285 -21.20 5.80 2.82
CA GLU A 285 -22.38 5.74 3.69
C GLU A 285 -22.54 4.27 4.04
N THR A 286 -22.14 3.92 5.26
CA THR A 286 -22.56 2.66 5.90
C THR A 286 -24.05 2.81 6.17
N GLN A 287 -24.87 2.17 5.36
CA GLN A 287 -26.21 1.76 5.76
C GLN A 287 -26.13 0.47 6.55
#